data_e6381555b49ce0fa979f7bdba104bd01
#
_entry.id   e6381555b49ce0fa979f7bdba104bd01
#
_cell.length_a   1.000
_cell.length_b   1.000
_cell.length_c   1.000
_cell.angle_alpha   90.00
_cell.angle_beta   90.00
_cell.angle_gamma   90.00
#
_symmetry.space_group_name_H-M   'P 1'
#
loop_
_entity.id
_entity.type
_entity.pdbx_description
1 polymer ?
#
loop_
_entity_poly.entity_id
_entity_poly.type
_entity_poly.pdbx_seq_one_letter_code
_entity_poly.pdbx_strand_id
1 'polypeptide(L)'
;DERGSYKDVVRNIPLWLQQFPNAGTKVTIASPDIPYINESVLHLYSLGIKEVNINCVFEDVWEEGDDKKFEDQLIQLADAIIDGDYFRDHACSFFMEHIGKPMDPKRDNQNWCGAGRMLSIDAAGNFYPCTRFAQYSLRDKKAWMIGNINKGIDKNKLRPFHTLDR
;
A
#
# COMPACT_ATOMS: atom_id res chain seq x y z
N ASP A 1 12.80 -8.75 -14.71
CA ASP A 1 12.78 -9.16 -16.08
C ASP A 1 11.74 -8.28 -16.80
N GLU A 2 11.95 -7.97 -18.06
CA GLU A 2 11.13 -7.04 -18.84
C GLU A 2 9.81 -7.67 -19.34
N ARG A 3 9.45 -8.86 -18.89
CA ARG A 3 8.20 -9.52 -19.25
C ARG A 3 7.07 -9.04 -18.33
N GLY A 4 6.06 -8.40 -18.91
CA GLY A 4 4.88 -7.99 -18.17
C GLY A 4 4.13 -9.18 -17.57
N SER A 5 3.77 -9.08 -16.28
CA SER A 5 3.04 -10.13 -15.53
C SER A 5 1.52 -9.98 -15.60
N TYR A 6 1.01 -8.91 -16.19
CA TYR A 6 -0.42 -8.55 -16.18
C TYR A 6 -1.35 -9.71 -16.60
N LYS A 7 -1.09 -10.34 -17.74
CA LYS A 7 -1.93 -11.44 -18.26
C LYS A 7 -1.98 -12.63 -17.31
N ASP A 8 -0.86 -12.93 -16.65
CA ASP A 8 -0.76 -14.05 -15.72
C ASP A 8 -1.48 -13.75 -14.39
N VAL A 9 -1.45 -12.51 -13.94
CA VAL A 9 -2.18 -12.07 -12.75
C VAL A 9 -3.68 -12.08 -13.01
N VAL A 10 -4.15 -11.40 -14.06
CA VAL A 10 -5.58 -11.26 -14.38
C VAL A 10 -6.25 -12.62 -14.60
N ARG A 11 -5.59 -13.56 -15.25
CA ARG A 11 -6.10 -14.92 -15.44
C ARG A 11 -6.47 -15.62 -14.12
N ASN A 12 -5.81 -15.31 -13.03
CA ASN A 12 -6.02 -15.95 -11.74
C ASN A 12 -7.00 -15.18 -10.83
N ILE A 13 -7.42 -13.96 -11.18
CA ILE A 13 -8.37 -13.17 -10.39
C ILE A 13 -9.70 -13.88 -10.15
N PRO A 14 -10.34 -14.54 -11.13
CA PRO A 14 -11.61 -15.23 -10.88
C PRO A 14 -11.48 -16.34 -9.81
N LEU A 15 -10.41 -17.13 -9.86
CA LEU A 15 -10.15 -18.16 -8.84
C LEU A 15 -9.88 -17.54 -7.48
N TRP A 16 -9.13 -16.46 -7.44
CA TRP A 16 -8.82 -15.72 -6.20
C TRP A 16 -10.09 -15.14 -5.56
N LEU A 17 -10.97 -14.50 -6.34
CA LEU A 17 -12.23 -13.95 -5.85
C LEU A 17 -13.22 -15.05 -5.42
N GLN A 18 -13.20 -16.24 -6.04
CA GLN A 18 -13.98 -17.38 -5.59
C GLN A 18 -13.59 -17.81 -4.17
N GLN A 19 -12.30 -17.80 -3.85
CA GLN A 19 -11.79 -18.19 -2.52
C GLN A 19 -11.87 -17.06 -1.50
N PHE A 20 -11.71 -15.81 -1.95
CA PHE A 20 -11.64 -14.61 -1.11
C PHE A 20 -12.56 -13.51 -1.66
N PRO A 21 -13.88 -13.65 -1.58
CA PRO A 21 -14.85 -12.76 -2.26
C PRO A 21 -14.80 -11.30 -1.79
N ASN A 22 -14.27 -11.06 -0.59
CA ASN A 22 -14.12 -9.73 -0.01
C ASN A 22 -12.68 -9.24 0.01
N ALA A 23 -11.78 -9.90 -0.70
CA ALA A 23 -10.38 -9.47 -0.72
C ALA A 23 -10.22 -8.21 -1.56
N GLY A 24 -9.57 -7.21 -0.97
CA GLY A 24 -9.16 -5.98 -1.66
C GLY A 24 -7.81 -6.12 -2.35
N THR A 25 -7.51 -5.19 -3.23
CA THR A 25 -6.21 -5.08 -3.87
C THR A 25 -5.49 -3.82 -3.42
N LYS A 26 -4.19 -3.76 -3.66
CA LYS A 26 -3.34 -2.61 -3.36
C LYS A 26 -2.72 -2.06 -4.63
N VAL A 27 -2.90 -0.77 -4.84
CA VAL A 27 -2.29 0.00 -5.94
C VAL A 27 -1.25 0.94 -5.35
N THR A 28 -0.12 1.08 -5.99
CA THR A 28 0.91 2.05 -5.62
C THR A 28 1.09 3.03 -6.75
N ILE A 29 1.01 4.33 -6.45
CA ILE A 29 1.07 5.42 -7.42
C ILE A 29 2.35 6.22 -7.21
N ALA A 30 3.08 6.45 -8.30
CA ALA A 30 4.16 7.42 -8.43
C ALA A 30 3.82 8.43 -9.53
N SER A 31 4.64 9.46 -9.73
CA SER A 31 4.41 10.53 -10.73
C SER A 31 3.98 10.00 -12.12
N PRO A 32 4.67 9.01 -12.72
CA PRO A 32 4.28 8.49 -14.05
C PRO A 32 2.93 7.77 -14.08
N ASP A 33 2.41 7.34 -12.92
CA ASP A 33 1.18 6.55 -12.82
C ASP A 33 -0.06 7.42 -12.67
N ILE A 34 0.11 8.71 -12.33
CA ILE A 34 -1.00 9.63 -12.07
C ILE A 34 -2.04 9.62 -13.19
N PRO A 35 -1.67 9.72 -14.49
CA PRO A 35 -2.66 9.79 -15.58
C PRO A 35 -3.57 8.56 -15.69
N TYR A 36 -3.20 7.47 -15.04
CA TYR A 36 -3.90 6.19 -15.13
C TYR A 36 -4.71 5.82 -13.89
N ILE A 37 -4.81 6.71 -12.89
CA ILE A 37 -5.49 6.40 -11.62
C ILE A 37 -6.95 6.01 -11.86
N ASN A 38 -7.70 6.85 -12.54
CA ASN A 38 -9.12 6.60 -12.83
C ASN A 38 -9.31 5.28 -13.60
N GLU A 39 -8.62 5.12 -14.72
CA GLU A 39 -8.70 3.92 -15.56
C GLU A 39 -8.33 2.66 -14.77
N SER A 40 -7.27 2.71 -13.98
CA SER A 40 -6.79 1.56 -13.20
C SER A 40 -7.82 1.11 -12.17
N VAL A 41 -8.45 2.03 -11.44
CA VAL A 41 -9.46 1.69 -10.43
C VAL A 41 -10.70 1.09 -11.09
N LEU A 42 -11.22 1.73 -12.13
CA LEU A 42 -12.39 1.23 -12.87
C LEU A 42 -12.11 -0.12 -13.52
N HIS A 43 -10.90 -0.33 -14.02
CA HIS A 43 -10.49 -1.63 -14.54
C HIS A 43 -10.51 -2.71 -13.46
N LEU A 44 -9.97 -2.42 -12.27
CA LEU A 44 -10.03 -3.37 -11.14
C LEU A 44 -11.47 -3.69 -10.72
N TYR A 45 -12.36 -2.70 -10.71
CA TYR A 45 -13.79 -2.92 -10.48
C TYR A 45 -14.41 -3.83 -11.55
N SER A 46 -14.07 -3.61 -12.81
CA SER A 46 -14.57 -4.47 -13.92
C SER A 46 -14.11 -5.92 -13.82
N LEU A 47 -13.00 -6.20 -13.13
CA LEU A 47 -12.52 -7.55 -12.82
C LEU A 47 -13.22 -8.18 -11.59
N GLY A 48 -14.16 -7.47 -10.97
CA GLY A 48 -14.91 -7.91 -9.80
C GLY A 48 -14.24 -7.63 -8.45
N ILE A 49 -13.15 -6.86 -8.43
CA ILE A 49 -12.48 -6.46 -7.20
C ILE A 49 -13.25 -5.27 -6.60
N LYS A 50 -13.80 -5.46 -5.40
CA LYS A 50 -14.68 -4.46 -4.77
C LYS A 50 -13.95 -3.46 -3.87
N GLU A 51 -12.74 -3.73 -3.46
CA GLU A 51 -11.95 -2.86 -2.58
C GLU A 51 -10.59 -2.56 -3.20
N VAL A 52 -10.34 -1.28 -3.48
CA VAL A 52 -9.06 -0.80 -4.03
C VAL A 52 -8.38 0.12 -3.02
N ASN A 53 -7.29 -0.36 -2.43
CA ASN A 53 -6.46 0.40 -1.51
C ASN A 53 -5.30 1.04 -2.27
N ILE A 54 -5.28 2.37 -2.34
CA ILE A 54 -4.28 3.11 -3.08
C ILE A 54 -3.31 3.78 -2.11
N ASN A 55 -2.00 3.66 -2.40
CA ASN A 55 -0.94 4.37 -1.70
C ASN A 55 -0.12 5.20 -2.68
N CYS A 56 0.28 6.37 -2.24
CA CYS A 56 1.31 7.16 -2.91
C CYS A 56 2.71 6.70 -2.45
N VAL A 57 3.66 6.74 -3.37
CA VAL A 57 5.09 6.49 -3.07
C VAL A 57 5.60 7.61 -2.14
N PHE A 58 6.33 7.24 -1.10
CA PHE A 58 6.90 8.20 -0.12
C PHE A 58 8.22 8.81 -0.56
N GLU A 59 8.89 8.18 -1.50
CA GLU A 59 10.17 8.62 -2.04
C GLU A 59 9.96 9.91 -2.85
N ASP A 60 11.04 10.67 -3.03
CA ASP A 60 11.07 11.89 -3.84
C ASP A 60 11.07 11.53 -5.33
N VAL A 61 9.89 11.21 -5.83
CA VAL A 61 9.63 10.79 -7.22
C VAL A 61 8.55 11.66 -7.88
N TRP A 62 8.14 12.74 -7.21
CA TRP A 62 7.06 13.63 -7.62
C TRP A 62 7.61 14.81 -8.39
N GLU A 63 6.87 15.26 -9.41
CA GLU A 63 7.22 16.38 -10.28
C GLU A 63 6.33 17.60 -10.00
N GLU A 64 6.78 18.77 -10.41
CA GLU A 64 5.99 19.99 -10.34
C GLU A 64 4.68 19.84 -11.13
N GLY A 65 3.55 20.20 -10.51
CA GLY A 65 2.21 20.08 -11.10
C GLY A 65 1.57 18.70 -10.97
N ASP A 66 2.20 17.72 -10.32
CA ASP A 66 1.60 16.42 -10.07
C ASP A 66 0.40 16.50 -9.14
N ASP A 67 0.40 17.44 -8.19
CA ASP A 67 -0.73 17.72 -7.31
C ASP A 67 -1.99 18.04 -8.11
N LYS A 68 -1.86 18.88 -9.14
CA LYS A 68 -2.99 19.25 -10.01
C LYS A 68 -3.46 18.08 -10.88
N LYS A 69 -2.54 17.35 -11.50
CA LYS A 69 -2.87 16.14 -12.27
C LYS A 69 -3.57 15.10 -11.39
N PHE A 70 -3.10 14.95 -10.16
CA PHE A 70 -3.66 14.03 -9.19
C PHE A 70 -5.09 14.43 -8.79
N GLU A 71 -5.33 15.73 -8.49
CA GLU A 71 -6.65 16.27 -8.21
C GLU A 71 -7.60 15.99 -9.38
N ASP A 72 -7.19 16.29 -10.61
CA ASP A 72 -8.01 16.08 -11.82
C ASP A 72 -8.39 14.59 -11.98
N GLN A 73 -7.48 13.65 -11.71
CA GLN A 73 -7.76 12.23 -11.75
C GLN A 73 -8.71 11.77 -10.63
N LEU A 74 -8.61 12.36 -9.43
CA LEU A 74 -9.54 12.05 -8.35
C LEU A 74 -10.96 12.58 -8.64
N ILE A 75 -11.08 13.76 -9.26
CA ILE A 75 -12.37 14.29 -9.69
C ILE A 75 -13.01 13.35 -10.73
N GLN A 76 -12.26 12.96 -11.77
CA GLN A 76 -12.75 12.03 -12.79
C GLN A 76 -13.17 10.68 -12.19
N LEU A 77 -12.40 10.17 -11.25
CA LEU A 77 -12.70 8.92 -10.57
C LEU A 77 -13.95 9.05 -9.69
N ALA A 78 -14.12 10.17 -8.97
CA ALA A 78 -15.31 10.44 -8.17
C ALA A 78 -16.57 10.48 -9.03
N ASP A 79 -16.53 11.20 -10.15
CA ASP A 79 -17.65 11.29 -11.10
C ASP A 79 -18.00 9.89 -11.65
N ALA A 80 -17.00 9.12 -12.06
CA ALA A 80 -17.22 7.76 -12.57
C ALA A 80 -17.78 6.80 -11.52
N ILE A 81 -17.37 6.92 -10.25
CA ILE A 81 -17.90 6.15 -9.13
C ILE A 81 -19.37 6.49 -8.88
N ILE A 82 -19.74 7.78 -8.97
CA ILE A 82 -21.11 8.24 -8.78
C ILE A 82 -21.99 7.80 -9.95
N ASP A 83 -21.57 8.08 -11.18
CA ASP A 83 -22.32 7.78 -12.39
C ASP A 83 -22.54 6.27 -12.60
N GLY A 84 -21.58 5.45 -12.19
CA GLY A 84 -21.66 4.00 -12.25
C GLY A 84 -22.29 3.33 -11.02
N ASP A 85 -22.82 4.10 -10.05
CA ASP A 85 -23.35 3.59 -8.76
C ASP A 85 -22.37 2.70 -7.97
N TYR A 86 -21.05 2.79 -8.26
CA TYR A 86 -20.04 1.93 -7.62
C TYR A 86 -19.95 2.16 -6.11
N PHE A 87 -20.26 3.37 -5.62
CA PHE A 87 -20.25 3.70 -4.19
C PHE A 87 -21.14 2.81 -3.33
N ARG A 88 -22.06 2.03 -3.93
CA ARG A 88 -22.98 1.14 -3.20
C ARG A 88 -22.32 -0.13 -2.71
N ASP A 89 -21.34 -0.65 -3.44
CA ASP A 89 -20.73 -1.95 -3.15
C ASP A 89 -19.24 -2.05 -3.46
N HIS A 90 -18.62 -0.94 -3.90
CA HIS A 90 -17.19 -0.82 -4.11
C HIS A 90 -16.60 0.23 -3.17
N ALA A 91 -15.32 0.08 -2.83
CA ALA A 91 -14.57 1.01 -1.99
C ALA A 91 -13.24 1.37 -2.65
N CYS A 92 -12.91 2.68 -2.57
CA CYS A 92 -11.60 3.20 -2.90
C CYS A 92 -11.05 3.95 -1.69
N SER A 93 -9.81 3.64 -1.29
CA SER A 93 -9.24 4.22 -0.06
C SER A 93 -9.17 5.75 -0.07
N PHE A 94 -9.03 6.38 -1.24
CA PHE A 94 -9.01 7.85 -1.34
C PHE A 94 -10.36 8.53 -1.03
N PHE A 95 -11.47 7.80 -1.06
CA PHE A 95 -12.81 8.32 -0.75
C PHE A 95 -13.37 7.79 0.57
N MET A 96 -12.54 7.14 1.39
CA MET A 96 -12.96 6.71 2.73
C MET A 96 -13.07 7.91 3.68
N GLU A 97 -14.08 7.88 4.55
CA GLU A 97 -14.42 8.98 5.46
C GLU A 97 -13.26 9.52 6.31
N HIS A 98 -12.29 8.67 6.65
CA HIS A 98 -11.16 9.04 7.51
C HIS A 98 -9.96 9.65 6.77
N ILE A 99 -9.95 9.61 5.42
CA ILE A 99 -8.87 10.21 4.62
C ILE A 99 -8.90 11.73 4.76
N GLY A 100 -7.73 12.31 5.00
CA GLY A 100 -7.58 13.76 5.19
C GLY A 100 -8.01 14.29 6.56
N LYS A 101 -8.54 13.46 7.46
CA LYS A 101 -8.84 13.89 8.84
C LYS A 101 -7.53 14.07 9.62
N PRO A 102 -7.39 15.18 10.38
CA PRO A 102 -6.25 15.37 11.27
C PRO A 102 -6.13 14.20 12.26
N MET A 103 -4.91 13.77 12.53
CA MET A 103 -4.65 12.74 13.52
C MET A 103 -4.98 13.28 14.92
N ASP A 104 -5.61 12.44 15.77
CA ASP A 104 -5.84 12.76 17.17
C ASP A 104 -4.49 13.00 17.88
N PRO A 105 -4.24 14.20 18.48
CA PRO A 105 -2.98 14.49 19.16
C PRO A 105 -2.62 13.48 20.26
N LYS A 106 -3.62 12.86 20.89
CA LYS A 106 -3.40 11.80 21.91
C LYS A 106 -2.79 10.53 21.34
N ARG A 107 -2.83 10.36 20.01
CA ARG A 107 -2.31 9.21 19.29
C ARG A 107 -1.01 9.54 18.54
N ASP A 108 -0.42 10.69 18.76
CA ASP A 108 0.76 11.19 18.02
C ASP A 108 2.03 10.40 18.32
N ASN A 109 2.12 9.74 19.47
CA ASN A 109 3.26 8.90 19.89
C ASN A 109 3.17 7.47 19.33
N GLN A 110 2.45 7.23 18.25
CA GLN A 110 2.28 5.89 17.71
C GLN A 110 2.94 5.74 16.33
N ASN A 111 3.56 4.59 16.14
CA ASN A 111 3.99 4.14 14.83
C ASN A 111 2.80 3.61 14.02
N TRP A 112 2.28 4.41 13.12
CA TRP A 112 1.10 4.09 12.31
C TRP A 112 1.38 3.15 11.15
N CYS A 113 2.61 3.07 10.69
CA CYS A 113 2.96 2.19 9.57
C CYS A 113 3.07 0.71 9.96
N GLY A 114 2.95 0.40 11.27
CA GLY A 114 3.00 -0.97 11.77
C GLY A 114 4.41 -1.56 11.91
N ALA A 115 5.48 -0.82 11.58
CA ALA A 115 6.85 -1.31 11.79
C ALA A 115 7.06 -1.69 13.27
N GLY A 116 7.59 -2.89 13.50
CA GLY A 116 7.73 -3.47 14.84
C GLY A 116 6.52 -4.27 15.33
N ARG A 117 5.32 -4.04 14.78
CA ARG A 117 4.14 -4.90 14.97
C ARG A 117 3.97 -5.91 13.82
N MET A 118 4.70 -5.69 12.73
CA MET A 118 4.81 -6.57 11.58
C MET A 118 6.11 -7.36 11.68
N LEU A 119 6.18 -8.49 10.99
CA LEU A 119 7.38 -9.28 10.84
C LEU A 119 7.62 -9.53 9.36
N SER A 120 8.77 -9.13 8.87
CA SER A 120 9.26 -9.51 7.54
C SER A 120 10.37 -10.54 7.68
N ILE A 121 10.36 -11.56 6.83
CA ILE A 121 11.32 -12.65 6.84
C ILE A 121 11.93 -12.78 5.46
N ASP A 122 13.26 -12.82 5.37
CA ASP A 122 13.97 -13.09 4.11
C ASP A 122 14.21 -14.61 3.89
N ALA A 123 14.72 -14.95 2.72
CA ALA A 123 14.99 -16.33 2.34
C ALA A 123 16.07 -17.01 3.22
N ALA A 124 16.90 -16.24 3.93
CA ALA A 124 17.89 -16.74 4.87
C ALA A 124 17.31 -16.94 6.29
N GLY A 125 16.02 -16.63 6.49
CA GLY A 125 15.34 -16.72 7.77
C GLY A 125 15.63 -15.57 8.73
N ASN A 126 16.15 -14.45 8.24
CA ASN A 126 16.37 -13.26 9.06
C ASN A 126 15.07 -12.47 9.23
N PHE A 127 14.88 -11.90 10.41
CA PHE A 127 13.70 -11.14 10.80
C PHE A 127 13.95 -9.64 10.79
N TYR A 128 12.99 -8.89 10.26
CA TYR A 128 12.99 -7.42 10.16
C TYR A 128 11.68 -6.85 10.69
N PRO A 129 11.66 -5.62 11.24
CA PRO A 129 10.45 -5.00 11.80
C PRO A 129 9.39 -4.66 10.73
N CYS A 130 9.78 -4.53 9.47
CA CYS A 130 8.93 -4.54 8.29
C CYS A 130 9.79 -4.69 7.03
N THR A 131 9.18 -4.86 5.86
CA THR A 131 9.88 -5.03 4.58
C THR A 131 10.83 -3.88 4.25
N ARG A 132 10.52 -2.64 4.65
CA ARG A 132 11.38 -1.47 4.41
C ARG A 132 12.73 -1.51 5.14
N PHE A 133 12.87 -2.35 6.15
CA PHE A 133 14.12 -2.53 6.88
C PHE A 133 14.91 -3.76 6.44
N ALA A 134 14.38 -4.51 5.47
CA ALA A 134 15.09 -5.62 4.86
C ALA A 134 16.18 -5.13 3.89
N GLN A 135 17.25 -5.89 3.74
CA GLN A 135 18.41 -5.51 2.95
C GLN A 135 18.05 -5.15 1.49
N TYR A 136 17.08 -5.83 0.91
CA TYR A 136 16.64 -5.62 -0.49
C TYR A 136 15.84 -4.34 -0.71
N SER A 137 15.33 -3.73 0.38
CA SER A 137 14.51 -2.51 0.31
C SER A 137 15.31 -1.23 0.55
N LEU A 138 16.59 -1.34 0.91
CA LEU A 138 17.43 -0.22 1.29
C LEU A 138 18.69 -0.21 0.42
N ARG A 139 18.76 0.66 -0.58
CA ARG A 139 19.94 0.75 -1.46
C ARG A 139 21.20 1.21 -0.73
N ASP A 140 21.06 2.22 0.15
CA ASP A 140 22.19 2.92 0.77
C ASP A 140 22.21 2.82 2.30
N LYS A 141 21.39 1.97 2.90
CA LYS A 141 21.31 1.81 4.35
C LYS A 141 21.44 0.35 4.74
N LYS A 142 22.14 0.14 5.85
CA LYS A 142 22.24 -1.20 6.44
C LYS A 142 20.87 -1.69 6.91
N ALA A 143 20.53 -2.92 6.55
CA ALA A 143 19.33 -3.58 7.04
C ALA A 143 19.26 -3.64 8.57
N TRP A 144 18.06 -3.48 9.12
CA TRP A 144 17.84 -3.59 10.57
C TRP A 144 17.28 -4.98 10.92
N MET A 145 18.17 -5.93 11.06
CA MET A 145 17.82 -7.30 11.44
C MET A 145 17.50 -7.37 12.93
N ILE A 146 16.28 -7.80 13.27
CA ILE A 146 15.79 -7.94 14.65
C ILE A 146 15.80 -9.38 15.15
N GLY A 147 16.28 -10.32 14.39
CA GLY A 147 16.36 -11.72 14.79
C GLY A 147 16.53 -12.67 13.62
N ASN A 148 16.37 -13.95 13.92
CA ASN A 148 16.49 -15.01 12.93
C ASN A 148 15.64 -16.21 13.37
N ILE A 149 15.21 -17.04 12.39
CA ILE A 149 14.35 -18.22 12.63
C ILE A 149 14.93 -19.20 13.68
N ASN A 150 16.26 -19.28 13.79
CA ASN A 150 16.91 -20.18 14.75
C ASN A 150 17.08 -19.57 16.16
N LYS A 151 17.11 -18.24 16.28
CA LYS A 151 17.40 -17.52 17.54
C LYS A 151 16.20 -16.76 18.10
N GLY A 152 15.13 -16.66 17.32
CA GLY A 152 13.97 -15.86 17.65
C GLY A 152 14.21 -14.35 17.48
N ILE A 153 13.32 -13.56 18.06
CA ILE A 153 13.34 -12.09 17.97
C ILE A 153 14.18 -11.50 19.10
N ASP A 154 15.10 -10.61 18.75
CA ASP A 154 15.85 -9.77 19.69
C ASP A 154 14.98 -8.58 20.12
N LYS A 155 14.44 -8.66 21.34
CA LYS A 155 13.56 -7.64 21.91
C LYS A 155 14.24 -6.27 22.06
N ASN A 156 15.55 -6.23 22.28
CA ASN A 156 16.27 -4.96 22.39
C ASN A 156 16.36 -4.23 21.06
N LYS A 157 16.56 -4.96 19.97
CA LYS A 157 16.56 -4.41 18.61
C LYS A 157 15.16 -4.03 18.13
N LEU A 158 14.13 -4.72 18.62
CA LEU A 158 12.73 -4.42 18.28
C LEU A 158 12.18 -3.22 19.08
N ARG A 159 12.66 -3.00 20.30
CA ARG A 159 12.18 -1.98 21.22
C ARG A 159 12.06 -0.56 20.60
N PRO A 160 13.04 -0.04 19.82
CA PRO A 160 12.93 1.30 19.22
C PRO A 160 11.67 1.50 18.37
N PHE A 161 11.17 0.44 17.75
CA PHE A 161 9.95 0.50 16.92
C PHE A 161 8.65 0.55 17.71
N HIS A 162 8.70 0.20 19.00
CA HIS A 162 7.55 0.28 19.90
C HIS A 162 7.51 1.59 20.71
N THR A 163 8.63 2.29 20.81
CA THR A 163 8.81 3.50 21.64
C THR A 163 9.19 4.71 20.81
N LEU A 164 8.87 4.71 19.52
CA LEU A 164 9.10 5.85 18.65
C LEU A 164 8.19 7.00 19.09
N ASP A 165 8.81 8.04 19.64
CA ASP A 165 8.20 9.34 19.82
C ASP A 165 8.46 10.17 18.54
N ARG A 166 7.50 10.97 18.14
CA ARG A 166 7.62 11.91 17.02
C ARG A 166 8.17 13.25 17.48
#